data_84094c8cf0355f0fd39011afa5c39b54
#
_entry.id   84094c8cf0355f0fd39011afa5c39b54
#
_cell.length_a   1.000
_cell.length_b   1.000
_cell.length_c   1.000
_cell.angle_alpha   90.00
_cell.angle_beta   90.00
_cell.angle_gamma   90.00
#
_symmetry.space_group_name_H-M   'P 1'
#
loop_
_entity.id
_entity.type
_entity.pdbx_description
1 polymer ?
#
loop_
_entity_poly.entity_id
_entity_poly.type
_entity_poly.pdbx_seq_one_letter_code
_entity_poly.pdbx_strand_id
1 'polypeptide(L)'
;IALPWYILAELKTPGFINYFIVGEHFMRFVDPGWVGDLYGHAHKEVKGMIWLHWLAGSFPWGPLALFLLAGHMLTIPSRKTLWYALKQPVVIYVLLWALVTPVFFTTAGNVIWTYVLPSMPAFALLMGWAMVKLNNGQHWRKLGFILMMWFMPIAGLLFSGFIANNNDLMKTEKRIAEYVAQQPQIGDNSNWSRLYYLTPKLEFSARFYSHDKAKPVKMGQLENLVMQQQGVFLAVPTDQWETTVAHFGARLEPRIENMRFKLAFLKP
;
A
#
# COMPACT_ATOMS: atom_id res chain seq x y z
N ILE A 1 23.52 -16.60 8.88
CA ILE A 1 22.98 -17.24 7.64
C ILE A 1 22.80 -16.22 6.51
N ALA A 2 22.35 -14.98 6.76
CA ALA A 2 22.15 -13.98 5.72
C ALA A 2 23.44 -13.28 5.24
N LEU A 3 24.48 -13.21 6.08
CA LEU A 3 25.73 -12.48 5.77
C LEU A 3 26.39 -12.86 4.44
N PRO A 4 26.52 -14.15 4.07
CA PRO A 4 27.12 -14.52 2.78
C PRO A 4 26.38 -13.92 1.59
N TRP A 5 25.04 -13.83 1.67
CA TRP A 5 24.25 -13.21 0.61
C TRP A 5 24.54 -11.72 0.46
N TYR A 6 24.65 -10.98 1.59
CA TYR A 6 24.98 -9.54 1.55
C TYR A 6 26.38 -9.30 0.96
N ILE A 7 27.35 -10.15 1.28
CA ILE A 7 28.71 -10.06 0.71
C ILE A 7 28.66 -10.29 -0.80
N LEU A 8 27.97 -11.34 -1.26
CA LEU A 8 27.83 -11.64 -2.69
C LEU A 8 27.09 -10.52 -3.43
N ALA A 9 26.06 -9.93 -2.82
CA ALA A 9 25.31 -8.81 -3.38
C ALA A 9 26.23 -7.57 -3.54
N GLU A 10 27.04 -7.24 -2.54
CA GLU A 10 28.01 -6.15 -2.62
C GLU A 10 29.08 -6.38 -3.68
N LEU A 11 29.60 -7.62 -3.78
CA LEU A 11 30.61 -7.97 -4.80
C LEU A 11 30.02 -7.86 -6.22
N LYS A 12 28.75 -8.23 -6.41
CA LYS A 12 28.06 -8.16 -7.70
C LYS A 12 27.60 -6.74 -8.03
N THR A 13 27.22 -5.96 -7.03
CA THR A 13 26.68 -4.60 -7.17
C THR A 13 27.35 -3.71 -6.12
N PRO A 14 28.54 -3.16 -6.41
CA PRO A 14 29.25 -2.29 -5.47
C PRO A 14 28.39 -1.13 -4.99
N GLY A 15 28.39 -0.87 -3.68
CA GLY A 15 27.53 0.12 -3.03
C GLY A 15 26.18 -0.41 -2.54
N PHE A 16 25.88 -1.72 -2.76
CA PHE A 16 24.65 -2.34 -2.29
C PHE A 16 24.47 -2.23 -0.77
N ILE A 17 25.52 -2.49 0.01
CA ILE A 17 25.47 -2.42 1.48
C ILE A 17 25.19 -0.98 1.93
N ASN A 18 25.86 -0.01 1.35
CA ASN A 18 25.62 1.39 1.68
C ASN A 18 24.18 1.81 1.33
N TYR A 19 23.70 1.45 0.15
CA TYR A 19 22.32 1.73 -0.25
C TYR A 19 21.31 1.03 0.67
N PHE A 20 21.43 -0.29 0.82
CA PHE A 20 20.42 -1.12 1.47
C PHE A 20 20.46 -1.01 3.01
N ILE A 21 21.64 -1.16 3.63
CA ILE A 21 21.76 -1.14 5.10
C ILE A 21 21.73 0.29 5.62
N VAL A 22 22.60 1.15 5.08
CA VAL A 22 22.70 2.53 5.59
C VAL A 22 21.51 3.35 5.10
N GLY A 23 21.21 3.35 3.81
CA GLY A 23 20.12 4.11 3.20
C GLY A 23 18.74 3.63 3.63
N GLU A 24 18.35 2.45 3.15
CA GLU A 24 16.98 1.93 3.27
C GLU A 24 16.59 1.52 4.70
N HIS A 25 17.54 1.17 5.56
CA HIS A 25 17.22 0.78 6.93
C HIS A 25 17.54 1.90 7.92
N PHE A 26 18.77 2.42 7.95
CA PHE A 26 19.16 3.39 8.96
C PHE A 26 18.67 4.80 8.63
N MET A 27 19.04 5.35 7.47
CA MET A 27 18.67 6.72 7.09
C MET A 27 17.16 6.88 6.95
N ARG A 28 16.47 5.92 6.33
CA ARG A 28 15.02 5.92 6.23
C ARG A 28 14.32 5.90 7.59
N PHE A 29 14.91 5.26 8.60
CA PHE A 29 14.36 5.26 9.97
C PHE A 29 14.57 6.61 10.66
N VAL A 30 15.76 7.19 10.52
CA VAL A 30 16.16 8.42 11.24
C VAL A 30 15.65 9.69 10.57
N ASP A 31 15.72 9.74 9.23
CA ASP A 31 15.31 10.89 8.42
C ASP A 31 13.98 10.62 7.69
N PRO A 32 12.88 11.25 8.15
CA PRO A 32 11.56 11.11 7.48
C PRO A 32 11.53 11.61 6.03
N GLY A 33 12.47 12.49 5.68
CA GLY A 33 12.59 13.11 4.35
C GLY A 33 13.62 12.44 3.44
N TRP A 34 14.23 11.32 3.85
CA TRP A 34 15.26 10.65 3.07
C TRP A 34 14.79 10.33 1.65
N VAL A 35 15.51 10.85 0.66
CA VAL A 35 15.17 10.78 -0.77
C VAL A 35 16.04 9.83 -1.58
N GLY A 36 16.91 9.06 -0.93
CA GLY A 36 17.82 8.11 -1.59
C GLY A 36 17.16 6.80 -2.07
N ASP A 37 15.85 6.66 -1.92
CA ASP A 37 15.09 5.50 -2.36
C ASP A 37 15.05 5.40 -3.90
N LEU A 38 15.55 4.29 -4.46
CA LEU A 38 15.56 4.04 -5.90
C LEU A 38 14.21 3.52 -6.43
N TYR A 39 13.38 2.92 -5.57
CA TYR A 39 12.21 2.15 -5.98
C TYR A 39 10.89 2.66 -5.39
N GLY A 40 10.90 3.59 -4.48
CA GLY A 40 9.71 4.07 -3.81
C GLY A 40 9.76 5.56 -3.47
N HIS A 41 8.96 5.93 -2.48
CA HIS A 41 8.89 7.28 -1.93
C HIS A 41 8.98 7.22 -0.41
N ALA A 42 9.51 8.26 0.20
CA ALA A 42 9.44 8.42 1.65
C ALA A 42 7.96 8.56 2.09
N HIS A 43 7.58 7.79 3.09
CA HIS A 43 6.26 7.88 3.73
C HIS A 43 6.41 8.69 5.02
N LYS A 44 6.54 10.02 4.84
CA LYS A 44 6.71 10.94 5.96
C LYS A 44 5.45 10.99 6.80
N GLU A 45 5.58 10.55 8.04
CA GLU A 45 4.51 10.50 9.02
C GLU A 45 4.95 11.14 10.35
N VAL A 46 3.99 11.55 11.16
CA VAL A 46 4.29 12.02 12.51
C VAL A 46 4.76 10.87 13.39
N LYS A 47 5.72 11.14 14.28
CA LYS A 47 6.20 10.14 15.24
C LYS A 47 5.03 9.59 16.04
N GLY A 48 4.99 8.26 16.23
CA GLY A 48 3.88 7.58 16.88
C GLY A 48 2.71 7.20 15.98
N MET A 49 2.70 7.56 14.68
CA MET A 49 1.66 7.15 13.74
C MET A 49 1.47 5.64 13.66
N ILE A 50 2.50 4.87 13.95
CA ILE A 50 2.46 3.41 14.00
C ILE A 50 1.36 2.88 14.93
N TRP A 51 1.03 3.59 16.01
CA TRP A 51 -0.03 3.19 16.94
C TRP A 51 -1.43 3.35 16.32
N LEU A 52 -1.63 4.39 15.48
CA LEU A 52 -2.87 4.53 14.72
C LEU A 52 -2.99 3.44 13.66
N HIS A 53 -1.88 3.12 12.97
CA HIS A 53 -1.83 1.98 12.04
C HIS A 53 -2.10 0.66 12.76
N TRP A 54 -1.58 0.50 13.97
CA TRP A 54 -1.84 -0.68 14.80
C TRP A 54 -3.31 -0.80 15.19
N LEU A 55 -3.94 0.29 15.64
CA LEU A 55 -5.38 0.32 15.96
C LEU A 55 -6.25 0.07 14.73
N ALA A 56 -5.91 0.68 13.59
CA ALA A 56 -6.63 0.48 12.34
C ALA A 56 -6.48 -0.95 11.83
N GLY A 57 -5.26 -1.49 11.80
CA GLY A 57 -4.97 -2.85 11.34
C GLY A 57 -5.51 -3.95 12.26
N SER A 58 -5.73 -3.65 13.53
CA SER A 58 -6.33 -4.57 14.50
C SER A 58 -7.84 -4.37 14.71
N PHE A 59 -8.47 -3.46 13.96
CA PHE A 59 -9.92 -3.21 14.08
C PHE A 59 -10.74 -4.47 13.75
N PRO A 60 -11.81 -4.80 14.52
CA PRO A 60 -12.33 -4.05 15.70
C PRO A 60 -11.67 -4.44 17.03
N TRP A 61 -10.71 -5.37 17.02
CA TRP A 61 -10.16 -5.99 18.22
C TRP A 61 -9.24 -5.08 19.02
N GLY A 62 -8.48 -4.18 18.39
CA GLY A 62 -7.60 -3.22 19.05
C GLY A 62 -8.37 -2.23 19.94
N PRO A 63 -9.36 -1.50 19.40
CA PRO A 63 -10.24 -0.66 20.22
C PRO A 63 -10.93 -1.41 21.34
N LEU A 64 -11.43 -2.64 21.08
CA LEU A 64 -12.03 -3.50 22.10
C LEU A 64 -11.03 -3.85 23.21
N ALA A 65 -9.80 -4.21 22.84
CA ALA A 65 -8.74 -4.53 23.82
C ALA A 65 -8.45 -3.35 24.73
N LEU A 66 -8.35 -2.14 24.19
CA LEU A 66 -8.14 -0.92 24.98
C LEU A 66 -9.32 -0.67 25.92
N PHE A 67 -10.55 -0.83 25.46
CA PHE A 67 -11.75 -0.68 26.28
C PHE A 67 -11.78 -1.69 27.43
N LEU A 68 -11.51 -2.97 27.16
CA LEU A 68 -11.44 -4.02 28.17
C LEU A 68 -10.32 -3.78 29.18
N LEU A 69 -9.15 -3.36 28.71
CA LEU A 69 -8.02 -3.02 29.56
C LEU A 69 -8.35 -1.86 30.50
N ALA A 70 -8.95 -0.79 29.97
CA ALA A 70 -9.40 0.36 30.76
C ALA A 70 -10.41 -0.09 31.83
N GLY A 71 -11.40 -0.89 31.47
CA GLY A 71 -12.38 -1.45 32.43
C GLY A 71 -11.73 -2.27 33.54
N HIS A 72 -10.72 -3.11 33.22
CA HIS A 72 -9.97 -3.88 34.22
C HIS A 72 -9.10 -2.99 35.12
N MET A 73 -8.59 -1.88 34.60
CA MET A 73 -7.81 -0.93 35.42
C MET A 73 -8.66 -0.15 36.42
N LEU A 74 -9.97 -0.03 36.19
CA LEU A 74 -10.87 0.68 37.10
C LEU A 74 -11.27 -0.11 38.34
N THR A 75 -11.06 -1.43 38.35
CA THR A 75 -11.43 -2.31 39.50
C THR A 75 -10.21 -2.95 40.15
N ILE A 76 -10.09 -2.87 41.48
CA ILE A 76 -8.95 -3.39 42.24
C ILE A 76 -8.78 -4.92 42.10
N PRO A 77 -9.85 -5.75 42.23
CA PRO A 77 -9.72 -7.19 42.03
C PRO A 77 -9.19 -7.56 40.64
N SER A 78 -9.69 -6.90 39.61
CA SER A 78 -9.27 -7.13 38.21
C SER A 78 -7.81 -6.75 37.98
N ARG A 79 -7.32 -5.67 38.60
CA ARG A 79 -5.89 -5.29 38.53
C ARG A 79 -4.96 -6.39 39.09
N LYS A 80 -5.32 -6.98 40.22
CA LYS A 80 -4.53 -8.09 40.81
C LYS A 80 -4.48 -9.28 39.85
N THR A 81 -5.63 -9.67 39.32
CA THR A 81 -5.72 -10.78 38.36
C THR A 81 -4.88 -10.52 37.11
N LEU A 82 -4.98 -9.32 36.55
CA LEU A 82 -4.17 -8.90 35.39
C LEU A 82 -2.67 -8.95 35.72
N TRP A 83 -2.27 -8.43 36.90
CA TRP A 83 -0.87 -8.46 37.33
C TRP A 83 -0.31 -9.87 37.49
N TYR A 84 -1.10 -10.82 37.98
CA TYR A 84 -0.68 -12.23 38.06
C TYR A 84 -0.57 -12.85 36.66
N ALA A 85 -1.49 -12.53 35.75
CA ALA A 85 -1.43 -12.99 34.35
C ALA A 85 -0.18 -12.47 33.65
N LEU A 86 0.16 -11.17 33.83
CA LEU A 86 1.34 -10.54 33.25
C LEU A 86 2.68 -11.12 33.76
N LYS A 87 2.68 -11.85 34.88
CA LYS A 87 3.87 -12.56 35.41
C LYS A 87 4.12 -13.91 34.73
N GLN A 88 3.16 -14.43 33.98
CA GLN A 88 3.33 -15.73 33.32
C GLN A 88 4.31 -15.59 32.13
N PRO A 89 5.36 -16.44 32.05
CA PRO A 89 6.38 -16.29 30.95
C PRO A 89 5.81 -16.30 29.55
N VAL A 90 4.79 -17.14 29.32
CA VAL A 90 4.12 -17.20 28.00
C VAL A 90 3.40 -15.88 27.66
N VAL A 91 2.73 -15.29 28.65
CA VAL A 91 2.03 -14.00 28.46
C VAL A 91 3.03 -12.88 28.21
N ILE A 92 4.14 -12.85 28.95
CA ILE A 92 5.23 -11.89 28.74
C ILE A 92 5.79 -12.04 27.30
N TYR A 93 6.09 -13.26 26.89
CA TYR A 93 6.62 -13.53 25.56
C TYR A 93 5.67 -13.02 24.45
N VAL A 94 4.39 -13.36 24.54
CA VAL A 94 3.40 -12.95 23.53
C VAL A 94 3.16 -11.44 23.57
N LEU A 95 3.18 -10.80 24.76
CA LEU A 95 3.11 -9.34 24.88
C LEU A 95 4.32 -8.65 24.25
N LEU A 96 5.52 -9.12 24.52
CA LEU A 96 6.73 -8.58 23.92
C LEU A 96 6.65 -8.71 22.40
N TRP A 97 6.24 -9.87 21.88
CA TRP A 97 6.05 -10.07 20.45
C TRP A 97 5.00 -9.10 19.87
N ALA A 98 3.87 -8.90 20.54
CA ALA A 98 2.82 -7.98 20.09
C ALA A 98 3.25 -6.50 20.11
N LEU A 99 4.16 -6.12 20.99
CA LEU A 99 4.51 -4.72 21.24
C LEU A 99 5.85 -4.29 20.64
N VAL A 100 6.80 -5.21 20.42
CA VAL A 100 8.15 -4.85 20.00
C VAL A 100 8.15 -4.01 18.70
N THR A 101 7.35 -4.38 17.74
CA THR A 101 7.29 -3.67 16.45
C THR A 101 6.71 -2.25 16.59
N PRO A 102 5.51 -2.04 17.17
CA PRO A 102 4.98 -0.68 17.31
C PRO A 102 5.83 0.18 18.25
N VAL A 103 6.41 -0.39 19.31
CA VAL A 103 7.34 0.34 20.20
C VAL A 103 8.60 0.77 19.44
N PHE A 104 9.21 -0.13 18.67
CA PHE A 104 10.39 0.17 17.86
C PHE A 104 10.12 1.31 16.86
N PHE A 105 9.00 1.26 16.13
CA PHE A 105 8.66 2.27 15.15
C PHE A 105 8.00 3.54 15.73
N THR A 106 7.86 3.66 17.05
CA THR A 106 7.29 4.88 17.67
C THR A 106 8.09 6.13 17.35
N THR A 107 9.41 6.01 17.26
CA THR A 107 10.32 7.14 16.99
C THR A 107 10.61 7.36 15.50
N ALA A 108 10.23 6.42 14.65
CA ALA A 108 10.42 6.54 13.22
C ALA A 108 9.44 7.55 12.62
N GLY A 109 9.94 8.38 11.72
CA GLY A 109 9.14 9.34 10.96
C GLY A 109 8.80 8.89 9.54
N ASN A 110 9.20 7.68 9.16
CA ASN A 110 8.93 7.08 7.87
C ASN A 110 8.36 5.66 8.11
N VAL A 111 7.04 5.57 8.22
CA VAL A 111 6.32 4.34 8.55
C VAL A 111 5.16 4.11 7.59
N ILE A 112 4.86 2.84 7.34
CA ILE A 112 3.67 2.40 6.60
C ILE A 112 2.86 1.42 7.45
N TRP A 113 1.58 1.32 7.16
CA TRP A 113 0.66 0.47 7.93
C TRP A 113 1.08 -1.00 7.99
N THR A 114 1.77 -1.51 6.97
CA THR A 114 2.23 -2.91 6.92
C THR A 114 3.28 -3.24 8.00
N TYR A 115 3.93 -2.24 8.59
CA TYR A 115 4.92 -2.46 9.66
C TYR A 115 4.30 -3.02 10.94
N VAL A 116 2.98 -2.94 11.12
CA VAL A 116 2.30 -3.56 12.26
C VAL A 116 2.04 -5.06 12.08
N LEU A 117 2.09 -5.58 10.85
CA LEU A 117 1.75 -6.98 10.55
C LEU A 117 2.50 -8.02 11.39
N PRO A 118 3.82 -7.88 11.67
CA PRO A 118 4.53 -8.85 12.50
C PRO A 118 3.99 -8.98 13.93
N SER A 119 3.33 -7.95 14.46
CA SER A 119 2.74 -7.94 15.80
C SER A 119 1.33 -8.53 15.86
N MET A 120 0.62 -8.61 14.71
CA MET A 120 -0.78 -9.02 14.66
C MET A 120 -1.05 -10.46 15.11
N PRO A 121 -0.25 -11.48 14.75
CA PRO A 121 -0.47 -12.84 15.24
C PRO A 121 -0.41 -12.95 16.78
N ALA A 122 0.56 -12.28 17.39
CA ALA A 122 0.70 -12.25 18.85
C ALA A 122 -0.48 -11.51 19.50
N PHE A 123 -0.91 -10.40 18.92
CA PHE A 123 -2.10 -9.69 19.38
C PHE A 123 -3.36 -10.56 19.29
N ALA A 124 -3.54 -11.30 18.19
CA ALA A 124 -4.66 -12.23 18.02
C ALA A 124 -4.67 -13.34 19.09
N LEU A 125 -3.51 -13.89 19.46
CA LEU A 125 -3.37 -14.87 20.55
C LEU A 125 -3.80 -14.26 21.90
N LEU A 126 -3.37 -13.03 22.21
CA LEU A 126 -3.78 -12.33 23.45
C LEU A 126 -5.28 -12.08 23.49
N MET A 127 -5.87 -11.67 22.37
CA MET A 127 -7.31 -11.46 22.27
C MET A 127 -8.09 -12.75 22.43
N GLY A 128 -7.68 -13.84 21.77
CA GLY A 128 -8.29 -15.15 21.93
C GLY A 128 -8.25 -15.63 23.38
N TRP A 129 -7.09 -15.49 24.05
CA TRP A 129 -6.94 -15.81 25.46
C TRP A 129 -7.85 -14.95 26.35
N ALA A 130 -7.90 -13.63 26.11
CA ALA A 130 -8.76 -12.71 26.87
C ALA A 130 -10.26 -13.07 26.70
N MET A 131 -10.69 -13.39 25.48
CA MET A 131 -12.07 -13.80 25.20
C MET A 131 -12.47 -15.06 25.94
N VAL A 132 -11.61 -16.09 25.97
CA VAL A 132 -11.85 -17.32 26.72
C VAL A 132 -12.04 -17.00 28.20
N LYS A 133 -11.21 -16.12 28.77
CA LYS A 133 -11.30 -15.72 30.18
C LYS A 133 -12.54 -14.86 30.49
N LEU A 134 -12.97 -14.00 29.58
CA LEU A 134 -14.11 -13.11 29.74
C LEU A 134 -15.46 -13.78 29.47
N ASN A 135 -15.46 -14.93 28.79
CA ASN A 135 -16.71 -15.58 28.36
C ASN A 135 -17.58 -16.09 29.53
N ASN A 136 -17.03 -16.41 30.69
CA ASN A 136 -17.75 -16.83 31.92
C ASN A 136 -19.07 -17.62 31.68
N GLY A 137 -19.16 -18.38 30.56
CA GLY A 137 -20.37 -19.15 30.21
C GLY A 137 -21.57 -18.33 29.69
N GLN A 138 -21.46 -17.03 29.56
CA GLN A 138 -22.56 -16.19 29.09
C GLN A 138 -22.74 -16.30 27.54
N HIS A 139 -23.87 -16.86 27.13
CA HIS A 139 -24.18 -17.15 25.71
C HIS A 139 -24.09 -15.90 24.81
N TRP A 140 -24.58 -14.76 25.28
CA TRP A 140 -24.56 -13.50 24.54
C TRP A 140 -23.17 -12.96 24.27
N ARG A 141 -22.23 -13.12 25.22
CA ARG A 141 -20.83 -12.72 25.01
C ARG A 141 -20.16 -13.59 23.96
N LYS A 142 -20.41 -14.92 24.01
CA LYS A 142 -19.91 -15.84 23.01
C LYS A 142 -20.42 -15.48 21.61
N LEU A 143 -21.72 -15.20 21.48
CA LEU A 143 -22.31 -14.79 20.21
C LEU A 143 -21.70 -13.47 19.70
N GLY A 144 -21.55 -12.47 20.56
CA GLY A 144 -20.92 -11.20 20.22
C GLY A 144 -19.49 -11.37 19.69
N PHE A 145 -18.68 -12.22 20.33
CA PHE A 145 -17.33 -12.53 19.86
C PHE A 145 -17.32 -13.27 18.53
N ILE A 146 -18.23 -14.22 18.31
CA ILE A 146 -18.35 -14.92 17.02
C ILE A 146 -18.73 -13.94 15.91
N LEU A 147 -19.72 -13.08 16.13
CA LEU A 147 -20.15 -12.09 15.15
C LEU A 147 -18.99 -11.12 14.80
N MET A 148 -18.27 -10.66 15.81
CA MET A 148 -17.13 -9.78 15.62
C MET A 148 -15.96 -10.50 14.88
N MET A 149 -15.76 -11.78 15.15
CA MET A 149 -14.74 -12.59 14.46
C MET A 149 -15.01 -12.71 12.95
N TRP A 150 -16.27 -12.87 12.58
CA TRP A 150 -16.67 -13.00 11.17
C TRP A 150 -16.86 -11.66 10.46
N PHE A 151 -17.00 -10.56 11.22
CA PHE A 151 -17.25 -9.23 10.65
C PHE A 151 -16.18 -8.81 9.64
N MET A 152 -14.90 -8.85 10.02
CA MET A 152 -13.81 -8.39 9.14
C MET A 152 -13.61 -9.28 7.90
N PRO A 153 -13.60 -10.62 7.99
CA PRO A 153 -13.54 -11.46 6.79
C PRO A 153 -14.69 -11.20 5.82
N ILE A 154 -15.92 -11.10 6.34
CA ILE A 154 -17.09 -10.83 5.50
C ILE A 154 -17.02 -9.43 4.89
N ALA A 155 -16.72 -8.41 5.69
CA ALA A 155 -16.56 -7.04 5.20
C ALA A 155 -15.44 -6.95 4.15
N GLY A 156 -14.33 -7.63 4.37
CA GLY A 156 -13.21 -7.71 3.42
C GLY A 156 -13.60 -8.38 2.10
N LEU A 157 -14.35 -9.46 2.14
CA LEU A 157 -14.86 -10.13 0.94
C LEU A 157 -15.83 -9.24 0.17
N LEU A 158 -16.78 -8.60 0.86
CA LEU A 158 -17.74 -7.67 0.25
C LEU A 158 -17.01 -6.46 -0.37
N PHE A 159 -16.06 -5.89 0.35
CA PHE A 159 -15.25 -4.77 -0.15
C PHE A 159 -14.40 -5.19 -1.35
N SER A 160 -13.78 -6.37 -1.33
CA SER A 160 -13.00 -6.89 -2.46
C SER A 160 -13.89 -7.12 -3.68
N GLY A 161 -15.09 -7.66 -3.49
CA GLY A 161 -16.08 -7.81 -4.57
C GLY A 161 -16.54 -6.46 -5.11
N PHE A 162 -16.77 -5.48 -4.24
CA PHE A 162 -17.12 -4.13 -4.65
C PHE A 162 -15.99 -3.48 -5.49
N ILE A 163 -14.74 -3.56 -5.02
CA ILE A 163 -13.59 -3.03 -5.76
C ILE A 163 -13.40 -3.76 -7.10
N ALA A 164 -13.55 -5.08 -7.14
CA ALA A 164 -13.41 -5.85 -8.37
C ALA A 164 -14.42 -5.43 -9.45
N ASN A 165 -15.62 -5.03 -9.03
CA ASN A 165 -16.65 -4.52 -9.95
C ASN A 165 -16.49 -3.02 -10.29
N ASN A 166 -15.69 -2.28 -9.51
CA ASN A 166 -15.47 -0.84 -9.68
C ASN A 166 -13.98 -0.55 -9.86
N ASN A 167 -13.40 -1.04 -10.97
CA ASN A 167 -11.98 -0.89 -11.28
C ASN A 167 -11.51 0.57 -11.31
N ASP A 168 -12.41 1.52 -11.55
CA ASP A 168 -12.12 2.95 -11.57
C ASP A 168 -11.73 3.52 -10.20
N LEU A 169 -12.08 2.82 -9.12
CA LEU A 169 -11.67 3.18 -7.76
C LEU A 169 -10.23 2.75 -7.40
N MET A 170 -9.58 2.02 -8.29
CA MET A 170 -8.19 1.58 -8.07
C MET A 170 -7.22 2.47 -8.84
N LYS A 171 -6.11 2.81 -8.21
CA LYS A 171 -4.98 3.51 -8.87
C LYS A 171 -4.23 2.54 -9.79
N THR A 172 -4.87 2.08 -10.86
CA THR A 172 -4.31 1.14 -11.83
C THR A 172 -4.54 1.61 -13.27
N GLU A 173 -3.58 1.32 -14.12
CA GLU A 173 -3.64 1.67 -15.55
C GLU A 173 -4.25 0.54 -16.41
N LYS A 174 -4.82 -0.49 -15.76
CA LYS A 174 -5.41 -1.66 -16.41
C LYS A 174 -6.43 -1.26 -17.49
N ARG A 175 -7.40 -0.42 -17.12
CA ARG A 175 -8.48 0.02 -18.02
C ARG A 175 -7.95 0.74 -19.27
N ILE A 176 -6.93 1.59 -19.10
CA ILE A 176 -6.28 2.30 -20.22
C ILE A 176 -5.61 1.30 -21.16
N ALA A 177 -4.83 0.36 -20.62
CA ALA A 177 -4.13 -0.63 -21.42
C ALA A 177 -5.09 -1.59 -22.16
N GLU A 178 -6.16 -2.04 -21.49
CA GLU A 178 -7.20 -2.88 -22.09
C GLU A 178 -7.98 -2.13 -23.20
N TYR A 179 -8.34 -0.87 -22.96
CA TYR A 179 -9.00 -0.05 -23.97
C TYR A 179 -8.13 0.10 -25.23
N VAL A 180 -6.84 0.40 -25.06
CA VAL A 180 -5.91 0.55 -26.18
C VAL A 180 -5.72 -0.78 -26.94
N ALA A 181 -5.70 -1.91 -26.22
CA ALA A 181 -5.61 -3.22 -26.84
C ALA A 181 -6.81 -3.57 -27.74
N GLN A 182 -8.00 -3.08 -27.40
CA GLN A 182 -9.25 -3.34 -28.15
C GLN A 182 -9.42 -2.44 -29.38
N GLN A 183 -8.59 -1.40 -29.53
CA GLN A 183 -8.70 -0.52 -30.68
C GLN A 183 -8.19 -1.21 -31.96
N PRO A 184 -8.72 -0.85 -33.14
CA PRO A 184 -8.21 -1.35 -34.39
C PRO A 184 -6.70 -1.12 -34.52
N GLN A 185 -5.97 -2.13 -34.99
CA GLN A 185 -4.53 -1.99 -35.22
C GLN A 185 -4.26 -1.01 -36.32
N ILE A 186 -3.35 -0.09 -36.09
CA ILE A 186 -2.88 0.86 -37.10
C ILE A 186 -1.41 0.51 -37.37
N GLY A 187 -1.16 -0.15 -38.54
CA GLY A 187 0.16 -0.67 -38.91
C GLY A 187 0.48 -2.04 -38.25
N ASP A 188 1.71 -2.52 -38.47
CA ASP A 188 2.17 -3.87 -38.02
C ASP A 188 2.49 -3.98 -36.55
N ASN A 189 2.53 -2.87 -35.82
CA ASN A 189 2.88 -2.86 -34.38
C ASN A 189 1.63 -2.96 -33.50
N SER A 190 1.78 -3.60 -32.34
CA SER A 190 0.69 -3.63 -31.36
C SER A 190 0.33 -2.21 -30.91
N ASN A 191 -0.95 -1.94 -30.65
CA ASN A 191 -1.44 -0.64 -30.21
C ASN A 191 -0.75 -0.14 -28.91
N TRP A 192 -0.27 -1.03 -28.05
CA TRP A 192 0.50 -0.67 -26.86
C TRP A 192 1.83 0.02 -27.18
N SER A 193 2.46 -0.25 -28.34
CA SER A 193 3.68 0.45 -28.79
C SER A 193 3.42 1.92 -29.13
N ARG A 194 2.15 2.29 -29.27
CA ARG A 194 1.68 3.65 -29.52
C ARG A 194 1.04 4.30 -28.30
N LEU A 195 1.08 3.63 -27.13
CA LEU A 195 0.59 4.14 -25.86
C LEU A 195 1.72 4.88 -25.13
N TYR A 196 1.56 6.17 -24.99
CA TYR A 196 2.48 7.06 -24.30
C TYR A 196 1.83 7.67 -23.08
N TYR A 197 2.62 7.82 -22.01
CA TYR A 197 2.22 8.50 -20.79
C TYR A 197 3.00 9.81 -20.67
N LEU A 198 2.31 10.91 -20.49
CA LEU A 198 2.92 12.24 -20.31
C LEU A 198 3.46 12.37 -18.88
N THR A 199 4.49 11.59 -18.57
CA THR A 199 5.13 11.51 -17.24
C THR A 199 6.63 11.30 -17.42
N PRO A 200 7.46 11.73 -16.44
CA PRO A 200 8.89 11.46 -16.47
C PRO A 200 9.23 9.98 -16.22
N LYS A 201 8.37 9.24 -15.50
CA LYS A 201 8.55 7.83 -15.17
C LYS A 201 7.23 7.09 -15.34
N LEU A 202 7.28 5.93 -16.00
CA LEU A 202 6.11 5.10 -16.20
C LEU A 202 5.76 4.33 -14.92
N GLU A 203 4.48 4.31 -14.57
CA GLU A 203 3.96 3.55 -13.45
C GLU A 203 4.07 2.04 -13.68
N PHE A 204 4.29 1.28 -12.61
CA PHE A 204 4.45 -0.18 -12.71
C PHE A 204 3.21 -0.88 -13.30
N SER A 205 2.00 -0.41 -12.96
CA SER A 205 0.76 -0.95 -13.54
C SER A 205 0.66 -0.71 -15.04
N ALA A 206 1.09 0.45 -15.52
CA ALA A 206 1.13 0.74 -16.96
C ALA A 206 2.11 -0.19 -17.70
N ARG A 207 3.29 -0.41 -17.12
CA ARG A 207 4.28 -1.36 -17.65
C ARG A 207 3.72 -2.79 -17.69
N PHE A 208 3.13 -3.25 -16.58
CA PHE A 208 2.59 -4.60 -16.46
C PHE A 208 1.49 -4.88 -17.49
N TYR A 209 0.46 -4.04 -17.55
CA TYR A 209 -0.69 -4.27 -18.44
C TYR A 209 -0.42 -3.96 -19.92
N SER A 210 0.63 -3.20 -20.24
CA SER A 210 1.07 -2.99 -21.63
C SER A 210 2.19 -3.94 -22.08
N HIS A 211 2.57 -4.92 -21.24
CA HIS A 211 3.71 -5.82 -21.48
C HIS A 211 5.00 -5.05 -21.80
N ASP A 212 5.31 -4.01 -21.02
CA ASP A 212 6.45 -3.08 -21.19
C ASP A 212 6.50 -2.33 -22.54
N LYS A 213 5.40 -2.30 -23.30
CA LYS A 213 5.36 -1.62 -24.60
C LYS A 213 5.00 -0.15 -24.49
N ALA A 214 4.20 0.25 -23.49
CA ALA A 214 3.93 1.66 -23.24
C ALA A 214 5.21 2.39 -22.79
N LYS A 215 5.32 3.69 -23.10
CA LYS A 215 6.52 4.49 -22.84
C LYS A 215 6.17 5.81 -22.18
N PRO A 216 7.04 6.33 -21.30
CA PRO A 216 6.93 7.71 -20.86
C PRO A 216 7.33 8.66 -21.97
N VAL A 217 6.74 9.85 -22.01
CA VAL A 217 7.04 10.87 -23.02
C VAL A 217 7.00 12.26 -22.39
N LYS A 218 7.81 13.17 -22.92
CA LYS A 218 7.77 14.60 -22.59
C LYS A 218 7.01 15.36 -23.67
N MET A 219 6.39 16.49 -23.32
CA MET A 219 5.59 17.32 -24.22
C MET A 219 6.33 17.64 -25.53
N GLY A 220 7.59 18.07 -25.44
CA GLY A 220 8.38 18.45 -26.66
C GLY A 220 8.74 17.31 -27.62
N GLN A 221 8.48 16.05 -27.23
CA GLN A 221 8.74 14.88 -28.10
C GLN A 221 7.49 14.42 -28.87
N LEU A 222 6.30 14.89 -28.45
CA LEU A 222 5.02 14.39 -28.97
C LEU A 222 4.81 14.68 -30.44
N GLU A 223 5.14 15.87 -30.92
CA GLU A 223 4.94 16.24 -32.33
C GLU A 223 5.66 15.28 -33.30
N ASN A 224 6.93 14.99 -33.01
CA ASN A 224 7.70 14.06 -33.84
C ASN A 224 7.14 12.64 -33.79
N LEU A 225 6.72 12.18 -32.61
CA LEU A 225 6.15 10.84 -32.43
C LEU A 225 4.80 10.69 -33.15
N VAL A 226 3.95 11.70 -33.07
CA VAL A 226 2.64 11.70 -33.72
C VAL A 226 2.78 11.63 -35.25
N MET A 227 3.70 12.39 -35.83
CA MET A 227 3.97 12.35 -37.25
C MET A 227 4.54 11.01 -37.72
N GLN A 228 5.49 10.44 -36.97
CA GLN A 228 6.10 9.14 -37.29
C GLN A 228 5.12 7.96 -37.18
N GLN A 229 4.16 8.01 -36.26
CA GLN A 229 3.27 6.90 -35.96
C GLN A 229 1.83 7.06 -36.45
N GLN A 230 1.55 8.10 -37.24
CA GLN A 230 0.18 8.41 -37.70
C GLN A 230 -0.83 8.55 -36.56
N GLY A 231 -0.41 9.20 -35.47
CA GLY A 231 -1.17 9.39 -34.28
C GLY A 231 -0.78 8.41 -33.14
N VAL A 232 -1.01 8.81 -31.90
CA VAL A 232 -0.63 8.05 -30.69
C VAL A 232 -1.74 8.09 -29.64
N PHE A 233 -1.80 7.07 -28.81
CA PHE A 233 -2.60 7.10 -27.60
C PHE A 233 -1.79 7.80 -26.51
N LEU A 234 -2.32 8.89 -25.97
CA LEU A 234 -1.67 9.70 -24.96
C LEU A 234 -2.46 9.67 -23.67
N ALA A 235 -1.87 9.10 -22.63
CA ALA A 235 -2.38 9.16 -21.27
C ALA A 235 -1.80 10.39 -20.56
N VAL A 236 -2.64 11.38 -20.31
CA VAL A 236 -2.29 12.67 -19.72
C VAL A 236 -2.70 12.66 -18.25
N PRO A 237 -1.80 13.04 -17.29
CA PRO A 237 -2.19 13.23 -15.90
C PRO A 237 -3.36 14.22 -15.78
N THR A 238 -4.29 13.95 -14.87
CA THR A 238 -5.52 14.74 -14.74
C THR A 238 -5.25 16.23 -14.47
N ASP A 239 -4.19 16.51 -13.70
CA ASP A 239 -3.72 17.88 -13.39
C ASP A 239 -3.11 18.62 -14.58
N GLN A 240 -2.62 17.91 -15.60
CA GLN A 240 -2.03 18.47 -16.82
C GLN A 240 -3.01 18.47 -18.00
N TRP A 241 -4.23 17.99 -17.81
CA TRP A 241 -5.19 17.82 -18.90
C TRP A 241 -5.52 19.13 -19.61
N GLU A 242 -5.91 20.18 -18.88
CA GLU A 242 -6.31 21.46 -19.43
C GLU A 242 -5.19 22.13 -20.26
N THR A 243 -3.96 22.06 -19.74
CA THR A 243 -2.78 22.60 -20.46
C THR A 243 -2.49 21.82 -21.73
N THR A 244 -2.68 20.49 -21.72
CA THR A 244 -2.49 19.64 -22.89
C THR A 244 -3.57 19.89 -23.95
N VAL A 245 -4.83 20.06 -23.52
CA VAL A 245 -5.93 20.42 -24.43
C VAL A 245 -5.69 21.81 -25.06
N ALA A 246 -5.23 22.79 -24.28
CA ALA A 246 -4.90 24.12 -24.81
C ALA A 246 -3.77 24.07 -25.84
N HIS A 247 -2.82 23.14 -25.71
CA HIS A 247 -1.69 22.99 -26.61
C HIS A 247 -2.07 22.31 -27.95
N PHE A 248 -2.83 21.20 -27.89
CA PHE A 248 -3.13 20.38 -29.08
C PHE A 248 -4.51 20.65 -29.69
N GLY A 249 -5.41 21.29 -28.95
CA GLY A 249 -6.74 21.64 -29.42
C GLY A 249 -7.54 20.46 -29.96
N ALA A 250 -8.15 20.60 -31.10
CA ALA A 250 -8.99 19.58 -31.75
C ALA A 250 -8.25 18.30 -32.18
N ARG A 251 -6.92 18.31 -32.21
CA ARG A 251 -6.11 17.12 -32.53
C ARG A 251 -6.14 16.08 -31.37
N LEU A 252 -6.46 16.51 -30.16
CA LEU A 252 -6.53 15.64 -28.96
C LEU A 252 -7.97 15.16 -28.76
N GLU A 253 -8.25 13.93 -29.17
CA GLU A 253 -9.57 13.31 -29.02
C GLU A 253 -9.68 12.52 -27.72
N PRO A 254 -10.46 12.97 -26.73
CA PRO A 254 -10.67 12.23 -25.49
C PRO A 254 -11.30 10.86 -25.75
N ARG A 255 -10.90 9.84 -24.97
CA ARG A 255 -11.40 8.46 -25.08
C ARG A 255 -11.98 7.95 -23.75
N ILE A 256 -11.13 7.68 -22.78
CA ILE A 256 -11.51 7.21 -21.45
C ILE A 256 -10.66 7.90 -20.39
N GLU A 257 -11.09 7.80 -19.13
CA GLU A 257 -10.33 8.31 -17.99
C GLU A 257 -10.30 7.29 -16.85
N ASN A 258 -9.31 7.40 -16.00
CA ASN A 258 -9.22 6.74 -14.70
C ASN A 258 -8.91 7.79 -13.62
N MET A 259 -8.63 7.36 -12.37
CA MET A 259 -8.35 8.29 -11.26
C MET A 259 -7.14 9.20 -11.48
N ARG A 260 -6.19 8.82 -12.33
CA ARG A 260 -4.89 9.48 -12.48
C ARG A 260 -4.67 10.09 -13.86
N PHE A 261 -5.23 9.48 -14.89
CA PHE A 261 -4.97 9.83 -16.29
C PHE A 261 -6.25 9.92 -17.11
N LYS A 262 -6.27 10.87 -18.02
CA LYS A 262 -7.22 10.92 -19.12
C LYS A 262 -6.51 10.44 -20.39
N LEU A 263 -7.08 9.43 -21.04
CA LEU A 263 -6.58 8.90 -22.31
C LEU A 263 -7.22 9.66 -23.47
N ALA A 264 -6.40 10.11 -24.37
CA ALA A 264 -6.84 10.67 -25.65
C ALA A 264 -6.08 10.03 -26.81
N PHE A 265 -6.65 10.11 -28.00
CA PHE A 265 -5.93 9.84 -29.23
C PHE A 265 -5.45 11.18 -29.80
N LEU A 266 -4.14 11.33 -29.97
CA LEU A 266 -3.52 12.52 -30.55
C LEU A 266 -3.27 12.26 -32.03
N LYS A 267 -4.00 13.01 -32.89
CA LYS A 267 -3.89 12.94 -34.33
C LYS A 267 -2.66 13.69 -34.87
N PRO A 268 -2.18 13.30 -36.05
CA PRO A 268 -1.13 14.03 -36.77
C PRO A 268 -1.43 15.50 -36.99
#